data_49ae6960afc9695539c966c8e6e8e45c
#
_entry.id   49ae6960afc9695539c966c8e6e8e45c
#
_cell.length_a   1.000
_cell.length_b   1.000
_cell.length_c   1.000
_cell.angle_alpha   90.00
_cell.angle_beta   90.00
_cell.angle_gamma   90.00
#
_symmetry.space_group_name_H-M   'P 1'
#
loop_
_entity.id
_entity.type
_entity.pdbx_description
1 polymer ?
#
loop_
_entity_poly.entity_id
_entity_poly.type
_entity_poly.pdbx_seq_one_letter_code
_entity_poly.pdbx_strand_id
1 'polypeptide(L)'
;MWLVLLARPRATLDGGSSCRLQPTTIRITRDQNDELGSLTRTCEGTVLVSRCEGTCISQVQPSITLPHGFLKECNCCRETYMNKREIQLQDCFDPNGQKLYGAEGSMTIFLEEPQDCSCHKCGG
;
A
#
# COMPACT_ATOMS: atom_id res chain seq x y z
N MET A 1 2.86 34.86 20.52
CA MET A 1 2.58 34.77 20.13
C MET A 1 2.15 34.40 19.32
N TRP A 2 2.02 34.14 19.00
CA TRP A 2 1.64 33.82 18.40
C TRP A 2 1.52 33.45 17.47
N LEU A 3 1.50 33.42 17.07
CA LEU A 3 1.51 33.14 16.15
C LEU A 3 1.29 32.30 15.47
N VAL A 4 1.33 31.70 15.39
CA VAL A 4 1.31 30.79 14.91
C VAL A 4 0.33 30.24 14.48
N LEU A 5 -0.12 29.96 14.72
CA LEU A 5 -1.04 29.44 14.47
C LEU A 5 -1.54 29.42 13.37
N LEU A 6 -1.56 29.66 12.98
CA LEU A 6 -2.15 29.86 12.04
C LEU A 6 -2.07 29.10 11.02
N ALA A 7 -1.49 28.69 10.89
CA ALA A 7 -1.33 28.15 9.82
C ALA A 7 -2.05 27.02 9.55
N ARG A 8 -2.27 26.23 9.82
CA ARG A 8 -2.81 25.18 9.58
C ARG A 8 -3.74 24.95 8.70
N PRO A 9 -4.44 25.19 8.58
CA PRO A 9 -5.48 24.86 7.89
C PRO A 9 -5.44 24.73 6.48
N ARG A 10 -4.60 24.88 5.90
CA ARG A 10 -4.62 24.86 4.64
C ARG A 10 -5.05 23.69 4.08
N ALA A 11 -4.85 22.56 4.58
CA ALA A 11 -5.25 21.35 3.98
C ALA A 11 -6.67 21.37 3.58
N THR A 12 -7.44 22.05 4.25
CA THR A 12 -8.82 22.07 3.92
C THR A 12 -9.11 22.74 2.63
N LEU A 13 -8.20 23.53 2.15
CA LEU A 13 -8.46 24.23 0.93
C LEU A 13 -8.41 23.35 -0.27
N ASP A 14 -7.90 22.14 -0.13
CA ASP A 14 -7.85 21.24 -1.23
C ASP A 14 -9.13 20.52 -1.47
N GLY A 15 -10.22 20.98 -0.88
CA GLY A 15 -11.49 20.34 -1.07
C GLY A 15 -11.57 19.01 -0.39
N GLY A 16 -10.77 18.78 0.61
CA GLY A 16 -10.82 17.54 1.34
C GLY A 16 -9.93 16.45 0.81
N SER A 17 -9.17 16.74 -0.21
CA SER A 17 -8.25 15.73 -0.75
C SER A 17 -6.95 15.70 0.02
N SER A 18 -6.51 14.51 0.41
CA SER A 18 -5.23 14.37 1.08
C SER A 18 -4.66 13.00 0.76
N CYS A 19 -4.33 12.79 -0.49
CA CYS A 19 -3.86 11.50 -0.96
C CYS A 19 -2.37 11.57 -1.22
N ARG A 20 -1.60 10.69 -0.59
CA ARG A 20 -0.16 10.73 -0.78
C ARG A 20 0.50 9.43 -0.46
N LEU A 21 1.74 9.31 -0.87
CA LEU A 21 2.56 8.15 -0.61
C LEU A 21 3.02 8.20 0.84
N GLN A 22 2.86 7.11 1.56
CA GLN A 22 3.23 7.01 2.96
C GLN A 22 4.09 5.78 3.17
N PRO A 23 5.14 5.89 3.99
CA PRO A 23 5.91 4.70 4.33
C PRO A 23 5.16 3.88 5.37
N THR A 24 5.32 2.59 5.29
CA THR A 24 4.75 1.70 6.29
C THR A 24 5.62 0.46 6.39
N THR A 25 5.60 -0.16 7.56
CA THR A 25 6.38 -1.36 7.79
C THR A 25 5.43 -2.54 7.77
N ILE A 26 5.78 -3.57 7.00
CA ILE A 26 4.98 -4.77 6.95
C ILE A 26 5.85 -5.96 7.29
N ARG A 27 5.21 -7.01 7.82
CA ARG A 27 5.90 -8.25 8.09
C ARG A 27 5.46 -9.26 7.06
N ILE A 28 6.42 -9.91 6.44
CA ILE A 28 6.16 -10.87 5.38
C ILE A 28 6.58 -12.25 5.86
N THR A 29 5.73 -13.21 5.65
CA THR A 29 6.03 -14.60 5.94
C THR A 29 5.71 -15.39 4.68
N ARG A 30 6.65 -16.20 4.24
CA ARG A 30 6.48 -16.98 3.03
C ARG A 30 6.92 -18.42 3.27
N ASP A 31 6.02 -19.36 2.98
CA ASP A 31 6.34 -20.77 3.07
C ASP A 31 6.83 -21.28 1.73
N GLN A 32 7.71 -22.26 1.77
CA GLN A 32 8.17 -22.93 0.56
C GLN A 32 7.91 -24.41 0.76
N ASN A 33 7.27 -25.03 -0.24
CA ASN A 33 6.92 -26.44 -0.19
C ASN A 33 7.64 -27.18 -1.32
N ASP A 34 7.81 -28.49 -1.13
CA ASP A 34 8.41 -29.32 -2.17
C ASP A 34 7.32 -29.76 -3.14
N GLU A 35 7.68 -30.62 -4.08
CA GLU A 35 6.77 -31.06 -5.12
C GLU A 35 5.60 -31.85 -4.58
N LEU A 36 5.76 -32.43 -3.40
CA LEU A 36 4.70 -33.21 -2.79
C LEU A 36 3.81 -32.39 -1.89
N GLY A 37 4.09 -31.08 -1.77
CA GLY A 37 3.31 -30.22 -0.93
C GLY A 37 3.77 -30.15 0.51
N SER A 38 4.89 -30.77 0.84
CA SER A 38 5.41 -30.75 2.19
C SER A 38 6.25 -29.48 2.42
N LEU A 39 6.08 -28.89 3.59
CA LEU A 39 6.80 -27.68 3.93
C LEU A 39 8.28 -27.96 4.03
N THR A 40 9.10 -27.16 3.33
CA THR A 40 10.55 -27.28 3.40
C THR A 40 11.15 -26.17 4.24
N ARG A 41 10.57 -24.98 4.21
CA ARG A 41 11.06 -23.88 5.05
C ARG A 41 10.04 -22.76 5.06
N THR A 42 10.16 -21.90 6.07
CA THR A 42 9.37 -20.69 6.18
C THR A 42 10.35 -19.54 6.38
N CYS A 43 10.21 -18.52 5.56
CA CYS A 43 11.06 -17.35 5.65
C CYS A 43 10.22 -16.13 5.99
N GLU A 44 10.80 -15.22 6.77
CA GLU A 44 10.06 -14.04 7.20
C GLU A 44 11.00 -12.85 7.30
N GLY A 45 10.42 -11.68 7.33
CA GLY A 45 11.17 -10.46 7.46
C GLY A 45 10.25 -9.26 7.59
N THR A 46 10.82 -8.17 8.06
CA THR A 46 10.09 -6.91 8.20
C THR A 46 10.67 -5.93 7.20
N VAL A 47 9.80 -5.30 6.44
CA VAL A 47 10.22 -4.47 5.32
C VAL A 47 9.51 -3.14 5.35
N LEU A 48 10.23 -2.07 5.04
CA LEU A 48 9.63 -0.76 4.91
C LEU A 48 9.16 -0.62 3.46
N VAL A 49 7.89 -0.37 3.28
CA VAL A 49 7.29 -0.25 1.94
C VAL A 49 6.49 1.04 1.86
N SER A 50 6.06 1.36 0.66
CA SER A 50 5.23 2.54 0.41
C SER A 50 3.80 2.10 0.20
N ARG A 51 2.88 2.92 0.64
CA ARG A 51 1.45 2.68 0.41
C ARG A 51 0.78 4.01 0.11
N CYS A 52 -0.38 3.94 -0.50
CA CYS A 52 -1.18 5.12 -0.76
C CYS A 52 -2.21 5.28 0.34
N GLU A 53 -2.27 6.46 0.93
CA GLU A 53 -3.18 6.68 2.01
C GLU A 53 -3.70 8.10 1.95
N GLY A 54 -4.99 8.25 2.23
CA GLY A 54 -5.58 9.57 2.26
C GLY A 54 -7.03 9.52 1.82
N THR A 55 -7.61 10.71 1.75
CA THR A 55 -9.02 10.86 1.40
C THR A 55 -9.12 11.62 0.10
N CYS A 56 -10.19 11.34 -0.64
CA CYS A 56 -10.47 11.99 -1.90
C CYS A 56 -11.93 12.41 -1.92
N ILE A 57 -12.23 13.35 -2.79
CA ILE A 57 -13.59 13.87 -2.87
C ILE A 57 -14.53 12.83 -3.44
N SER A 58 -15.67 12.65 -2.78
CA SER A 58 -16.74 11.81 -3.27
C SER A 58 -18.05 12.56 -3.00
N GLN A 59 -18.89 12.66 -4.00
CA GLN A 59 -20.13 13.41 -3.85
C GLN A 59 -21.19 13.00 -4.87
N VAL A 60 -22.43 13.26 -4.51
CA VAL A 60 -23.57 13.12 -5.42
C VAL A 60 -24.35 14.40 -5.30
N GLN A 61 -24.66 15.03 -6.41
CA GLN A 61 -25.42 16.26 -6.38
C GLN A 61 -26.44 16.29 -7.52
N PRO A 62 -27.54 17.02 -7.35
CA PRO A 62 -28.54 17.10 -8.39
C PRO A 62 -27.99 17.74 -9.66
N SER A 63 -28.50 17.32 -10.79
CA SER A 63 -28.13 17.89 -12.07
C SER A 63 -29.31 17.79 -13.01
N ILE A 64 -29.62 18.88 -13.66
CA ILE A 64 -30.76 18.88 -14.61
C ILE A 64 -30.29 18.57 -16.03
N THR A 65 -28.97 18.49 -16.22
CA THR A 65 -28.44 18.23 -17.56
C THR A 65 -28.12 16.77 -17.80
N LEU A 66 -28.11 15.94 -16.77
CA LEU A 66 -27.80 14.54 -16.91
C LEU A 66 -29.07 13.71 -16.97
N PRO A 67 -29.07 12.62 -17.76
CA PRO A 67 -30.27 11.84 -17.96
C PRO A 67 -30.88 11.25 -16.71
N HIS A 68 -30.07 10.89 -15.72
CA HIS A 68 -30.55 10.29 -14.49
C HIS A 68 -30.80 11.32 -13.38
N GLY A 69 -30.60 12.62 -13.67
CA GLY A 69 -30.97 13.63 -12.71
C GLY A 69 -29.97 13.97 -11.64
N PHE A 70 -28.79 13.38 -11.68
CA PHE A 70 -27.75 13.70 -10.70
C PHE A 70 -26.36 13.50 -11.26
N LEU A 71 -25.41 14.18 -10.64
CA LEU A 71 -23.99 14.02 -10.94
C LEU A 71 -23.38 13.22 -9.79
N LYS A 72 -22.66 12.18 -10.12
CA LYS A 72 -22.03 11.35 -9.12
C LYS A 72 -20.53 11.35 -9.36
N GLU A 73 -19.78 11.65 -8.32
CA GLU A 73 -18.33 11.67 -8.40
C GLU A 73 -17.77 10.87 -7.22
N CYS A 74 -16.92 9.89 -7.51
CA CYS A 74 -16.39 9.02 -6.49
C CYS A 74 -14.93 8.79 -6.79
N ASN A 75 -14.06 9.30 -5.93
CA ASN A 75 -12.61 9.20 -6.11
C ASN A 75 -11.96 8.48 -4.95
N CYS A 76 -10.92 7.74 -5.26
CA CYS A 76 -10.18 6.95 -4.31
C CYS A 76 -8.71 7.30 -4.36
N CYS A 77 -8.06 7.26 -3.21
CA CYS A 77 -6.63 7.45 -3.14
C CYS A 77 -5.96 6.13 -3.53
N ARG A 78 -5.30 6.14 -4.66
CA ARG A 78 -4.71 4.92 -5.16
C ARG A 78 -3.45 5.23 -5.95
N GLU A 79 -2.79 4.18 -6.35
CA GLU A 79 -1.50 4.30 -7.04
C GLU A 79 -1.64 4.93 -8.41
N THR A 80 -0.68 5.80 -8.75
CA THR A 80 -0.57 6.30 -10.10
C THR A 80 0.16 5.28 -10.94
N TYR A 81 1.19 4.65 -10.38
CA TYR A 81 1.84 3.52 -11.01
C TYR A 81 2.55 2.71 -9.93
N MET A 82 2.83 1.45 -10.26
CA MET A 82 3.45 0.51 -9.34
C MET A 82 4.87 0.22 -9.80
N ASN A 83 5.70 -0.16 -8.86
CA ASN A 83 7.06 -0.55 -9.15
C ASN A 83 7.35 -1.89 -8.49
N LYS A 84 8.07 -2.76 -9.19
CA LYS A 84 8.41 -4.07 -8.66
C LYS A 84 9.74 -3.95 -7.94
N ARG A 85 9.81 -4.56 -6.77
CA ARG A 85 11.01 -4.49 -5.93
C ARG A 85 11.39 -5.87 -5.44
N GLU A 86 12.68 -6.12 -5.40
CA GLU A 86 13.20 -7.39 -4.92
C GLU A 86 13.53 -7.25 -3.44
N ILE A 87 13.14 -8.23 -2.65
CA ILE A 87 13.35 -8.20 -1.21
C ILE A 87 13.96 -9.53 -0.77
N GLN A 88 14.89 -9.45 0.17
CA GLN A 88 15.49 -10.62 0.75
C GLN A 88 14.91 -10.86 2.13
N LEU A 89 14.30 -12.03 2.33
CA LEU A 89 13.85 -12.45 3.64
C LEU A 89 14.98 -13.24 4.25
N GLN A 90 15.48 -12.79 5.39
CA GLN A 90 16.70 -13.35 5.93
C GLN A 90 16.53 -14.23 7.15
N ASP A 91 15.31 -14.42 7.60
CA ASP A 91 15.03 -15.28 8.73
C ASP A 91 14.25 -16.48 8.24
N CYS A 92 14.98 -17.53 7.88
CA CYS A 92 14.36 -18.74 7.37
C CYS A 92 14.54 -19.87 8.37
N PHE A 93 13.48 -20.69 8.50
CA PHE A 93 13.46 -21.77 9.47
C PHE A 93 12.97 -23.05 8.81
N ASP A 94 13.50 -24.19 9.28
CA ASP A 94 13.04 -25.47 8.77
C ASP A 94 11.70 -25.81 9.43
N PRO A 95 11.06 -26.93 9.03
CA PRO A 95 9.76 -27.28 9.61
C PRO A 95 9.80 -27.52 11.10
N ASN A 96 10.96 -27.78 11.67
CA ASN A 96 11.10 -27.98 13.10
C ASN A 96 11.36 -26.67 13.84
N GLY A 97 11.40 -25.54 13.11
CA GLY A 97 11.60 -24.26 13.75
C GLY A 97 13.05 -23.87 13.95
N GLN A 98 13.99 -24.63 13.38
CA GLN A 98 15.40 -24.31 13.52
C GLN A 98 15.85 -23.39 12.42
N LYS A 99 16.65 -22.39 12.81
CA LYS A 99 17.10 -21.39 11.86
C LYS A 99 18.02 -21.99 10.81
N LEU A 100 17.81 -21.60 9.58
CA LEU A 100 18.64 -22.02 8.46
C LEU A 100 19.67 -20.95 8.16
N TYR A 101 20.79 -21.39 7.59
CA TYR A 101 21.91 -20.51 7.28
C TYR A 101 22.37 -20.79 5.85
N GLY A 102 23.24 -19.91 5.35
CA GLY A 102 23.78 -20.07 4.02
C GLY A 102 22.73 -19.77 2.97
N ALA A 103 22.79 -20.51 1.89
CA ALA A 103 21.89 -20.27 0.78
C ALA A 103 20.44 -20.50 1.16
N GLU A 104 20.17 -21.40 2.08
CA GLU A 104 18.80 -21.67 2.50
C GLU A 104 18.33 -20.74 3.57
N GLY A 105 19.21 -19.91 4.10
CA GLY A 105 18.86 -18.98 5.16
C GLY A 105 18.24 -17.69 4.68
N SER A 106 18.08 -17.53 3.39
CA SER A 106 17.43 -16.34 2.86
C SER A 106 16.57 -16.72 1.67
N MET A 107 15.60 -15.88 1.38
CA MET A 107 14.68 -16.12 0.27
C MET A 107 14.45 -14.80 -0.43
N THR A 108 14.54 -14.82 -1.75
CA THR A 108 14.27 -13.63 -2.55
C THR A 108 12.81 -13.65 -2.97
N ILE A 109 12.12 -12.58 -2.71
CA ILE A 109 10.74 -12.43 -3.16
C ILE A 109 10.60 -11.10 -3.87
N PHE A 110 9.52 -10.96 -4.62
CA PHE A 110 9.24 -9.73 -5.32
C PHE A 110 7.91 -9.19 -4.84
N LEU A 111 7.83 -7.89 -4.67
CA LEU A 111 6.56 -7.27 -4.36
C LEU A 111 6.40 -6.03 -5.21
N GLU A 112 5.17 -5.62 -5.37
CA GLU A 112 4.87 -4.39 -6.09
C GLU A 112 4.38 -3.37 -5.08
N GLU A 113 4.92 -2.17 -5.19
CA GLU A 113 4.51 -1.11 -4.30
C GLU A 113 4.26 0.15 -5.10
N PRO A 114 3.36 1.01 -4.63
CA PRO A 114 3.09 2.24 -5.33
C PRO A 114 4.29 3.18 -5.28
N GLN A 115 4.51 3.89 -6.37
CA GLN A 115 5.57 4.88 -6.43
C GLN A 115 5.03 6.28 -6.31
N ASP A 116 3.75 6.45 -6.55
CA ASP A 116 3.11 7.76 -6.46
C ASP A 116 1.62 7.53 -6.28
N CYS A 117 0.96 8.46 -5.64
CA CYS A 117 -0.46 8.32 -5.33
C CYS A 117 -1.21 9.58 -5.71
N SER A 118 -2.42 9.39 -6.15
CA SER A 118 -3.30 10.52 -6.41
C SER A 118 -4.75 10.02 -6.36
N CYS A 119 -5.65 10.96 -6.44
CA CYS A 119 -7.06 10.63 -6.42
C CYS A 119 -7.50 10.26 -7.81
N HIS A 120 -7.98 9.03 -7.96
CA HIS A 120 -8.47 8.50 -9.22
C HIS A 120 -9.89 8.05 -9.03
N LYS A 121 -10.62 7.95 -10.13
CA LYS A 121 -11.99 7.47 -10.06
C LYS A 121 -12.02 6.07 -9.51
N CYS A 122 -12.91 5.83 -8.55
CA CYS A 122 -13.03 4.50 -7.96
C CYS A 122 -13.62 3.52 -8.94
N GLY A 123 -13.14 2.30 -8.89
CA GLY A 123 -13.65 1.26 -9.74
C GLY A 123 -13.24 1.39 -11.20
N GLY A 124 -12.39 2.36 -11.49
CA GLY A 124 -11.99 2.59 -12.87
C GLY A 124 -10.75 1.83 -13.29
#